data_7010d9c4932b8d6375e9ee94ec79f112
#
_entry.id   7010d9c4932b8d6375e9ee94ec79f112
#
_cell.length_a   1.000
_cell.length_b   1.000
_cell.length_c   1.000
_cell.angle_alpha   90.00
_cell.angle_beta   90.00
_cell.angle_gamma   90.00
#
_symmetry.space_group_name_H-M   'P 1'
#
loop_
_entity.id
_entity.type
_entity.pdbx_description
1 polymer ?
#
loop_
_entity_poly.entity_id
_entity_poly.type
_entity_poly.pdbx_seq_one_letter_code
_entity_poly.pdbx_strand_id
1 'polypeptide(L)'
;FYMKDGYNFDLTEKEAINAYNRHFVSYLRTFNRMGLQAIPMRAETGPIGGNYSHEFLVLANTGESTVFFDKSLLDMDTGQGELDYHQNMVIGQIVERFTTPYARTEDTHDANLFLEVPEEDRIESKAIEVGQIFYFGTKYSEAMKAFVVNPDGKKVPVHMGSHGIGVSR
;
A
#
# COMPACT_ATOMS: atom_id res chain seq x y z
N PHE A 1 19.77 2.95 -7.41
CA PHE A 1 19.63 3.38 -6.01
C PHE A 1 19.33 2.19 -5.10
N TYR A 2 19.42 2.39 -3.79
CA TYR A 2 19.24 1.32 -2.83
C TYR A 2 17.76 1.13 -2.49
N MET A 3 17.31 -0.13 -2.46
CA MET A 3 15.96 -0.54 -2.06
C MET A 3 16.02 -1.39 -0.78
N LYS A 4 15.04 -1.22 0.09
CA LYS A 4 14.62 -2.24 1.05
C LYS A 4 13.49 -3.01 0.39
N ASP A 5 13.66 -4.28 0.19
CA ASP A 5 12.65 -5.18 -0.35
C ASP A 5 12.09 -6.11 0.72
N GLY A 6 10.86 -6.55 0.52
CA GLY A 6 10.20 -7.56 1.33
C GLY A 6 9.20 -8.34 0.49
N TYR A 7 9.08 -9.63 0.78
CA TYR A 7 8.19 -10.54 0.07
C TYR A 7 7.43 -11.39 1.06
N ASN A 8 6.16 -11.70 0.76
CA ASN A 8 5.38 -12.68 1.51
C ASN A 8 4.80 -13.73 0.58
N PHE A 9 4.62 -14.92 1.14
CA PHE A 9 4.09 -16.10 0.47
C PHE A 9 3.12 -16.78 1.43
N ASP A 10 1.83 -16.74 1.10
CA ASP A 10 0.75 -17.18 1.98
C ASP A 10 -0.08 -18.28 1.32
N LEU A 11 -0.73 -19.11 2.14
CA LEU A 11 -1.57 -20.21 1.66
C LEU A 11 -2.91 -19.73 1.14
N THR A 12 -3.41 -18.62 1.66
CA THR A 12 -4.74 -18.08 1.35
C THR A 12 -4.66 -16.60 1.03
N GLU A 13 -5.63 -16.12 0.25
CA GLU A 13 -5.80 -14.69 -0.01
C GLU A 13 -5.94 -13.88 1.28
N LYS A 14 -6.71 -14.39 2.25
CA LYS A 14 -6.92 -13.73 3.54
C LYS A 14 -5.60 -13.50 4.29
N GLU A 15 -4.73 -14.50 4.32
CA GLU A 15 -3.40 -14.37 4.95
C GLU A 15 -2.53 -13.38 4.21
N ALA A 16 -2.53 -13.42 2.87
CA ALA A 16 -1.80 -12.47 2.04
C ALA A 16 -2.28 -11.02 2.22
N ILE A 17 -3.60 -10.78 2.31
CA ILE A 17 -4.15 -9.45 2.62
C ILE A 17 -3.77 -9.01 4.05
N ASN A 18 -3.77 -9.90 5.02
CA ASN A 18 -3.27 -9.57 6.35
C ASN A 18 -1.78 -9.17 6.32
N ALA A 19 -0.95 -9.88 5.54
CA ALA A 19 0.45 -9.52 5.34
C ALA A 19 0.60 -8.16 4.65
N TYR A 20 -0.19 -7.89 3.61
CA TYR A 20 -0.27 -6.60 2.94
C TYR A 20 -0.60 -5.46 3.92
N ASN A 21 -1.63 -5.64 4.72
CA ASN A 21 -2.08 -4.65 5.71
C ASN A 21 -0.99 -4.37 6.76
N ARG A 22 -0.25 -5.39 7.21
CA ARG A 22 0.90 -5.22 8.11
C ARG A 22 2.00 -4.38 7.49
N HIS A 23 2.32 -4.60 6.20
CA HIS A 23 3.29 -3.79 5.47
C HIS A 23 2.80 -2.36 5.31
N PHE A 24 1.52 -2.16 4.97
CA PHE A 24 0.89 -0.84 4.88
C PHE A 24 1.12 -0.02 6.15
N VAL A 25 0.72 -0.57 7.30
CA VAL A 25 0.87 0.12 8.60
C VAL A 25 2.32 0.29 8.99
N SER A 26 3.16 -0.73 8.74
CA SER A 26 4.59 -0.67 9.03
C SER A 26 5.27 0.44 8.23
N TYR A 27 4.94 0.61 6.95
CA TYR A 27 5.51 1.66 6.11
C TYR A 27 5.06 3.06 6.56
N LEU A 28 3.77 3.26 6.82
CA LEU A 28 3.28 4.53 7.38
C LEU A 28 4.06 4.93 8.63
N ARG A 29 4.22 4.00 9.58
CA ARG A 29 4.93 4.26 10.83
C ARG A 29 6.42 4.44 10.64
N THR A 30 7.03 3.73 9.69
CA THR A 30 8.44 3.89 9.36
C THR A 30 8.71 5.29 8.83
N PHE A 31 7.94 5.75 7.84
CA PHE A 31 8.09 7.09 7.28
C PHE A 31 7.83 8.19 8.32
N ASN A 32 6.79 8.03 9.14
CA ASN A 32 6.50 8.97 10.21
C ASN A 32 7.66 9.08 11.22
N ARG A 33 8.26 7.96 11.62
CA ARG A 33 9.44 7.95 12.51
C ARG A 33 10.69 8.59 11.88
N MET A 34 10.76 8.62 10.55
CA MET A 34 11.81 9.34 9.80
C MET A 34 11.49 10.83 9.63
N GLY A 35 10.35 11.31 10.12
CA GLY A 35 9.89 12.68 9.93
C GLY A 35 9.33 12.95 8.53
N LEU A 36 8.98 11.90 7.79
CA LEU A 36 8.36 11.99 6.46
C LEU A 36 6.86 11.76 6.55
N GLN A 37 6.10 12.72 6.09
CA GLN A 37 4.65 12.58 5.92
C GLN A 37 4.37 11.88 4.58
N ALA A 38 4.43 10.56 4.56
CA ALA A 38 4.11 9.78 3.38
C ALA A 38 2.62 9.44 3.37
N ILE A 39 1.93 9.82 2.30
CA ILE A 39 0.50 9.57 2.11
C ILE A 39 0.35 8.28 1.28
N PRO A 40 -0.39 7.28 1.79
CA PRO A 40 -0.67 6.08 1.01
C PRO A 40 -1.72 6.39 -0.06
N MET A 41 -1.39 6.16 -1.31
CA MET A 41 -2.28 6.39 -2.43
C MET A 41 -2.51 5.12 -3.22
N ARG A 42 -3.76 4.88 -3.60
CA ARG A 42 -4.08 3.78 -4.49
C ARG A 42 -3.37 4.00 -5.82
N ALA A 43 -2.64 2.99 -6.27
CA ALA A 43 -1.84 3.03 -7.47
C ALA A 43 -2.17 1.84 -8.39
N GLU A 44 -1.81 1.98 -9.67
CA GLU A 44 -1.86 0.85 -10.59
C GLU A 44 -0.82 -0.21 -10.23
N THR A 45 -1.15 -1.45 -10.58
CA THR A 45 -0.22 -2.57 -10.45
C THR A 45 0.70 -2.68 -11.67
N GLY A 46 0.43 -1.91 -12.72
CA GLY A 46 1.20 -1.87 -13.96
C GLY A 46 1.36 -3.25 -14.63
N PRO A 47 2.44 -3.48 -15.39
CA PRO A 47 2.74 -4.79 -16.01
C PRO A 47 2.89 -5.93 -15.00
N ILE A 48 3.25 -5.59 -13.77
CA ILE A 48 3.34 -6.54 -12.65
C ILE A 48 1.96 -7.18 -12.41
N GLY A 49 0.87 -6.38 -12.50
CA GLY A 49 -0.50 -6.83 -12.26
C GLY A 49 -0.74 -7.18 -10.79
N GLY A 50 -1.95 -7.55 -10.46
CA GLY A 50 -2.39 -7.85 -9.09
C GLY A 50 -3.65 -7.08 -8.74
N ASN A 51 -4.18 -7.33 -7.53
CA ASN A 51 -5.47 -6.80 -7.13
C ASN A 51 -5.36 -5.55 -6.24
N TYR A 52 -4.21 -5.36 -5.59
CA TYR A 52 -3.98 -4.25 -4.66
C TYR A 52 -2.57 -3.69 -4.82
N SER A 53 -2.48 -2.37 -4.92
CA SER A 53 -1.23 -1.63 -4.81
C SER A 53 -1.49 -0.28 -4.14
N HIS A 54 -0.57 0.11 -3.23
CA HIS A 54 -0.49 1.46 -2.71
C HIS A 54 0.94 1.97 -2.83
N GLU A 55 1.07 3.18 -3.34
CA GLU A 55 2.29 3.96 -3.27
C GLU A 55 2.27 4.86 -2.04
N PHE A 56 3.42 5.03 -1.42
CA PHE A 56 3.63 5.98 -0.33
C PHE A 56 4.35 7.20 -0.89
N LEU A 57 3.67 8.34 -0.90
CA LEU A 57 4.11 9.54 -1.59
C LEU A 57 4.28 10.71 -0.61
N VAL A 58 5.44 11.38 -0.71
CA VAL A 58 5.74 12.60 0.04
C VAL A 58 5.54 13.78 -0.89
N LEU A 59 4.76 14.78 -0.44
CA LEU A 59 4.48 15.98 -1.22
C LEU A 59 5.77 16.79 -1.44
N ALA A 60 6.05 17.11 -2.69
CA ALA A 60 7.21 17.89 -3.09
C ALA A 60 6.97 18.56 -4.44
N ASN A 61 7.21 19.86 -4.55
CA ASN A 61 7.01 20.61 -5.80
C ASN A 61 7.89 20.09 -6.95
N THR A 62 8.99 19.41 -6.61
CA THR A 62 9.92 18.79 -7.57
C THR A 62 9.61 17.33 -7.86
N GLY A 63 8.49 16.80 -7.32
CA GLY A 63 8.07 15.42 -7.52
C GLY A 63 7.67 15.14 -8.97
N GLU A 64 7.96 13.92 -9.41
CA GLU A 64 7.57 13.45 -10.74
C GLU A 64 6.12 13.00 -10.84
N SER A 65 5.52 12.54 -9.74
CA SER A 65 4.15 12.03 -9.70
C SER A 65 3.13 13.13 -9.45
N THR A 66 1.99 13.08 -10.15
CA THR A 66 0.80 13.88 -9.82
C THR A 66 -0.12 13.04 -8.96
N VAL A 67 -0.65 13.63 -7.88
CA VAL A 67 -1.50 12.95 -6.92
C VAL A 67 -2.75 13.77 -6.60
N PHE A 68 -3.85 13.05 -6.32
CA PHE A 68 -5.17 13.62 -6.02
C PHE A 68 -5.67 12.99 -4.72
N PHE A 69 -5.95 13.81 -3.71
CA PHE A 69 -6.34 13.25 -2.43
C PHE A 69 -7.17 14.22 -1.57
N ASP A 70 -7.84 13.64 -0.58
CA ASP A 70 -8.58 14.34 0.46
C ASP A 70 -7.59 14.91 1.51
N LYS A 71 -7.70 16.21 1.78
CA LYS A 71 -6.86 16.94 2.72
C LYS A 71 -6.83 16.34 4.13
N SER A 72 -7.89 15.65 4.54
CA SER A 72 -7.96 15.00 5.86
C SER A 72 -6.82 14.03 6.12
N LEU A 73 -6.23 13.46 5.05
CA LEU A 73 -5.07 12.56 5.16
C LEU A 73 -3.81 13.23 5.69
N LEU A 74 -3.69 14.56 5.59
CA LEU A 74 -2.55 15.30 6.12
C LEU A 74 -2.55 15.37 7.66
N ASP A 75 -3.73 15.28 8.26
CA ASP A 75 -3.91 15.40 9.72
C ASP A 75 -4.05 14.03 10.41
N MET A 76 -3.98 12.93 9.65
CA MET A 76 -4.12 11.59 10.21
C MET A 76 -2.88 11.15 10.99
N ASP A 77 -3.10 10.80 12.27
CA ASP A 77 -2.07 10.19 13.09
C ASP A 77 -1.84 8.72 12.72
N THR A 78 -0.58 8.37 12.45
CA THR A 78 -0.14 6.98 12.19
C THR A 78 -0.06 6.12 13.45
N GLY A 79 -0.30 6.70 14.61
CA GLY A 79 -0.20 6.08 15.92
C GLY A 79 1.22 6.08 16.48
N GLN A 80 1.32 6.40 17.77
CA GLN A 80 2.56 6.38 18.56
C GLN A 80 2.57 5.13 19.46
N GLY A 81 3.75 4.73 19.89
CA GLY A 81 3.91 3.62 20.85
C GLY A 81 3.97 2.22 20.22
N GLU A 82 3.81 1.21 21.06
CA GLU A 82 3.87 -0.19 20.64
C GLU A 82 2.58 -0.59 19.89
N LEU A 83 2.75 -1.41 18.86
CA LEU A 83 1.65 -1.97 18.08
C LEU A 83 1.93 -3.46 17.86
N ASP A 84 0.99 -4.31 18.28
CA ASP A 84 1.06 -5.73 17.98
C ASP A 84 0.54 -6.00 16.56
N TYR A 85 1.46 -6.27 15.64
CA TYR A 85 1.17 -6.57 14.25
C TYR A 85 0.47 -7.92 14.02
N HIS A 86 0.34 -8.76 15.04
CA HIS A 86 -0.45 -9.99 14.95
C HIS A 86 -1.96 -9.78 15.14
N GLN A 87 -2.36 -8.62 15.64
CA GLN A 87 -3.77 -8.24 15.80
C GLN A 87 -4.36 -7.75 14.46
N ASN A 88 -4.67 -8.69 13.57
CA ASN A 88 -5.11 -8.40 12.21
C ASN A 88 -6.32 -7.45 12.14
N MET A 89 -7.24 -7.52 13.12
CA MET A 89 -8.42 -6.64 13.17
C MET A 89 -8.00 -5.18 13.43
N VAL A 90 -7.10 -4.94 14.38
CA VAL A 90 -6.60 -3.60 14.69
C VAL A 90 -5.82 -3.03 13.50
N ILE A 91 -4.96 -3.84 12.90
CA ILE A 91 -4.21 -3.47 11.69
C ILE A 91 -5.18 -3.11 10.55
N GLY A 92 -6.22 -3.93 10.31
CA GLY A 92 -7.23 -3.68 9.29
C GLY A 92 -7.98 -2.36 9.50
N GLN A 93 -8.35 -2.02 10.74
CA GLN A 93 -9.00 -0.75 11.07
C GLN A 93 -8.09 0.45 10.80
N ILE A 94 -6.78 0.34 11.05
CA ILE A 94 -5.84 1.40 10.71
C ILE A 94 -5.79 1.58 9.18
N VAL A 95 -5.66 0.49 8.42
CA VAL A 95 -5.65 0.54 6.96
C VAL A 95 -6.93 1.18 6.42
N GLU A 96 -8.10 0.74 6.90
CA GLU A 96 -9.40 1.27 6.49
C GLU A 96 -9.49 2.79 6.72
N ARG A 97 -9.02 3.28 7.87
CA ARG A 97 -9.00 4.71 8.17
C ARG A 97 -8.19 5.52 7.14
N PHE A 98 -7.05 4.99 6.65
CA PHE A 98 -6.21 5.66 5.66
C PHE A 98 -6.65 5.44 4.22
N THR A 99 -7.49 4.45 3.95
CA THR A 99 -7.94 4.11 2.58
C THR A 99 -9.39 4.52 2.30
N THR A 100 -10.15 4.94 3.32
CA THR A 100 -11.51 5.46 3.16
C THR A 100 -11.54 6.82 2.47
N PRO A 101 -10.70 7.82 2.85
CA PRO A 101 -10.63 9.07 2.11
C PRO A 101 -10.06 8.85 0.71
N TYR A 102 -10.47 9.70 -0.23
CA TYR A 102 -9.94 9.64 -1.59
C TYR A 102 -8.44 9.90 -1.60
N ALA A 103 -7.66 8.98 -2.17
CA ALA A 103 -6.23 9.17 -2.38
C ALA A 103 -5.75 8.29 -3.54
N ARG A 104 -5.35 8.91 -4.66
CA ARG A 104 -4.97 8.19 -5.88
C ARG A 104 -3.83 8.86 -6.61
N THR A 105 -3.01 8.05 -7.25
CA THR A 105 -2.05 8.48 -8.27
C THR A 105 -2.80 8.86 -9.56
N GLU A 106 -2.15 9.58 -10.46
CA GLU A 106 -2.71 10.01 -11.75
C GLU A 106 -3.30 8.84 -12.54
N ASP A 107 -2.60 7.70 -12.55
CA ASP A 107 -3.01 6.50 -13.30
C ASP A 107 -4.33 5.87 -12.80
N THR A 108 -4.66 6.06 -11.52
CA THR A 108 -5.89 5.54 -10.91
C THR A 108 -6.91 6.64 -10.61
N HIS A 109 -6.60 7.88 -10.98
CA HIS A 109 -7.48 9.02 -10.73
C HIS A 109 -8.83 8.85 -11.43
N ASP A 110 -9.91 9.10 -10.68
CA ASP A 110 -11.28 9.16 -11.18
C ASP A 110 -11.89 10.51 -10.81
N ALA A 111 -12.03 11.37 -11.83
CA ALA A 111 -12.52 12.73 -11.64
C ALA A 111 -13.93 12.79 -11.04
N ASN A 112 -14.81 11.82 -11.36
CA ASN A 112 -16.17 11.80 -10.80
C ASN A 112 -16.17 11.48 -9.32
N LEU A 113 -15.39 10.47 -8.90
CA LEU A 113 -15.24 10.13 -7.48
C LEU A 113 -14.50 11.24 -6.72
N PHE A 114 -13.54 11.93 -7.35
CA PHE A 114 -12.86 13.05 -6.73
C PHE A 114 -13.78 14.25 -6.48
N LEU A 115 -14.80 14.44 -7.33
CA LEU A 115 -15.83 15.46 -7.11
C LEU A 115 -16.74 15.19 -5.91
N GLU A 116 -16.77 13.98 -5.36
CA GLU A 116 -17.48 13.67 -4.13
C GLU A 116 -16.75 14.20 -2.87
N VAL A 117 -15.45 14.46 -2.96
CA VAL A 117 -14.69 15.16 -1.91
C VAL A 117 -15.11 16.64 -1.92
N PRO A 118 -15.36 17.30 -0.76
CA PRO A 118 -15.64 18.73 -0.70
C PRO A 118 -14.55 19.55 -1.40
N GLU A 119 -14.92 20.60 -2.11
CA GLU A 119 -13.99 21.39 -2.93
C GLU A 119 -12.81 21.94 -2.13
N GLU A 120 -13.08 22.39 -0.90
CA GLU A 120 -12.08 22.90 0.03
C GLU A 120 -11.10 21.86 0.56
N ASP A 121 -11.44 20.56 0.42
CA ASP A 121 -10.63 19.43 0.87
C ASP A 121 -9.93 18.70 -0.28
N ARG A 122 -10.19 19.09 -1.55
CA ARG A 122 -9.53 18.50 -2.72
C ARG A 122 -8.12 19.04 -2.85
N ILE A 123 -7.15 18.13 -2.87
CA ILE A 123 -5.76 18.47 -3.16
C ILE A 123 -5.29 17.75 -4.41
N GLU A 124 -4.75 18.54 -5.35
CA GLU A 124 -3.90 18.07 -6.44
C GLU A 124 -2.49 18.60 -6.19
N SER A 125 -1.49 17.74 -6.22
CA SER A 125 -0.11 18.12 -5.92
C SER A 125 0.91 17.26 -6.65
N LYS A 126 2.16 17.74 -6.65
CA LYS A 126 3.31 16.90 -7.03
C LYS A 126 3.85 16.17 -5.81
N ALA A 127 4.36 14.96 -6.04
CA ALA A 127 4.86 14.10 -4.98
C ALA A 127 6.02 13.22 -5.45
N ILE A 128 6.79 12.72 -4.50
CA ILE A 128 7.88 11.76 -4.70
C ILE A 128 7.44 10.42 -4.10
N GLU A 129 7.47 9.36 -4.89
CA GLU A 129 7.26 8.00 -4.41
C GLU A 129 8.46 7.56 -3.57
N VAL A 130 8.21 7.15 -2.33
CA VAL A 130 9.24 6.68 -1.40
C VAL A 130 9.10 5.20 -1.05
N GLY A 131 7.98 4.59 -1.37
CA GLY A 131 7.74 3.17 -1.18
C GLY A 131 6.48 2.70 -1.89
N GLN A 132 6.40 1.39 -2.12
CA GLN A 132 5.24 0.77 -2.75
C GLN A 132 5.03 -0.63 -2.19
N ILE A 133 3.78 -1.03 -2.07
CA ILE A 133 3.37 -2.38 -1.67
C ILE A 133 2.41 -2.97 -2.69
N PHE A 134 2.57 -4.27 -2.95
CA PHE A 134 1.78 -5.01 -3.93
C PHE A 134 1.22 -6.30 -3.35
N TYR A 135 0.02 -6.65 -3.77
CA TYR A 135 -0.53 -7.99 -3.68
C TYR A 135 -0.80 -8.52 -5.08
N PHE A 136 -0.17 -9.63 -5.45
CA PHE A 136 -0.20 -10.22 -6.79
C PHE A 136 -1.19 -11.37 -6.95
N GLY A 137 -1.83 -11.81 -5.87
CA GLY A 137 -2.59 -13.05 -5.90
C GLY A 137 -1.69 -14.24 -6.21
N THR A 138 -2.16 -15.13 -7.08
CA THR A 138 -1.43 -16.32 -7.53
C THR A 138 -0.81 -16.19 -8.93
N LYS A 139 -0.84 -14.98 -9.52
CA LYS A 139 -0.39 -14.72 -10.89
C LYS A 139 1.01 -15.28 -11.20
N TYR A 140 1.96 -15.00 -10.31
CA TYR A 140 3.33 -15.44 -10.52
C TYR A 140 3.56 -16.86 -10.03
N SER A 141 2.97 -17.26 -8.92
CA SER A 141 3.13 -18.61 -8.38
C SER A 141 2.58 -19.68 -9.31
N GLU A 142 1.46 -19.42 -9.98
CA GLU A 142 0.93 -20.34 -11.01
C GLU A 142 1.85 -20.44 -12.21
N ALA A 143 2.32 -19.30 -12.76
CA ALA A 143 3.22 -19.27 -13.90
C ALA A 143 4.56 -19.96 -13.61
N MET A 144 5.11 -19.77 -12.41
CA MET A 144 6.36 -20.36 -11.95
C MET A 144 6.19 -21.79 -11.40
N LYS A 145 4.96 -22.28 -11.32
CA LYS A 145 4.61 -23.58 -10.67
C LYS A 145 5.08 -23.66 -9.22
N ALA A 146 5.04 -22.52 -8.51
CA ALA A 146 5.35 -22.42 -7.10
C ALA A 146 4.13 -22.85 -6.25
N PHE A 147 4.06 -24.15 -5.99
CA PHE A 147 2.98 -24.77 -5.23
C PHE A 147 3.50 -25.30 -3.90
N VAL A 148 2.62 -25.29 -2.91
CA VAL A 148 2.84 -25.92 -1.61
C VAL A 148 1.70 -26.88 -1.28
N VAL A 149 1.92 -27.79 -0.36
CA VAL A 149 0.87 -28.67 0.15
C VAL A 149 0.24 -28.01 1.36
N ASN A 150 -1.05 -27.75 1.30
CA ASN A 150 -1.80 -27.16 2.42
C ASN A 150 -2.07 -28.23 3.53
N PRO A 151 -2.62 -27.82 4.70
CA PRO A 151 -2.94 -28.76 5.79
C PRO A 151 -3.89 -29.88 5.41
N ASP A 152 -4.72 -29.69 4.36
CA ASP A 152 -5.63 -30.74 3.85
C ASP A 152 -4.96 -31.70 2.87
N GLY A 153 -3.64 -31.58 2.67
CA GLY A 153 -2.88 -32.42 1.75
C GLY A 153 -3.03 -32.04 0.27
N LYS A 154 -3.65 -30.90 -0.03
CA LYS A 154 -3.85 -30.43 -1.41
C LYS A 154 -2.71 -29.52 -1.84
N LYS A 155 -2.29 -29.69 -3.09
CA LYS A 155 -1.32 -28.82 -3.74
C LYS A 155 -2.00 -27.53 -4.20
N VAL A 156 -1.58 -26.39 -3.67
CA VAL A 156 -2.15 -25.06 -3.96
C VAL A 156 -1.05 -24.07 -4.36
N PRO A 157 -1.31 -23.13 -5.28
CA PRO A 157 -0.38 -22.04 -5.56
C PRO A 157 -0.31 -21.10 -4.36
N VAL A 158 0.86 -20.51 -4.09
CA VAL A 158 1.00 -19.53 -3.02
C VAL A 158 0.51 -18.16 -3.46
N HIS A 159 -0.14 -17.44 -2.55
CA HIS A 159 -0.44 -16.03 -2.72
C HIS A 159 0.80 -15.19 -2.43
N MET A 160 1.12 -14.23 -3.30
CA MET A 160 2.38 -13.50 -3.25
C MET A 160 2.17 -12.00 -3.08
N GLY A 161 3.02 -11.37 -2.30
CA GLY A 161 3.15 -9.93 -2.19
C GLY A 161 4.61 -9.48 -2.29
N SER A 162 4.82 -8.25 -2.74
CA SER A 162 6.13 -7.60 -2.80
C SER A 162 6.01 -6.17 -2.29
N HIS A 163 7.01 -5.75 -1.50
CA HIS A 163 6.94 -4.48 -0.78
C HIS A 163 8.31 -3.82 -0.75
N GLY A 164 8.42 -2.60 -1.26
CA GLY A 164 9.69 -1.90 -1.40
C GLY A 164 9.68 -0.51 -0.77
N ILE A 165 10.84 -0.12 -0.23
CA ILE A 165 11.15 1.26 0.17
C ILE A 165 12.38 1.71 -0.59
N GLY A 166 12.29 2.85 -1.29
CA GLY A 166 13.41 3.48 -1.96
C GLY A 166 14.29 4.22 -0.96
N VAL A 167 15.24 3.52 -0.33
CA VAL A 167 16.05 4.06 0.78
C VAL A 167 16.84 5.31 0.38
N SER A 168 17.29 5.38 -0.85
CA SER A 168 18.06 6.53 -1.37
C SER A 168 17.19 7.58 -2.07
N ARG A 169 15.89 7.38 -2.13
CA ARG A 169 14.98 8.40 -2.64
C ARG A 169 14.66 9.45 -1.61
#